data_ab650c56a22a932b921bd609e66e3506
#
_entry.id   ab650c56a22a932b921bd609e66e3506
#
_cell.length_a   1.000
_cell.length_b   1.000
_cell.length_c   1.000
_cell.angle_alpha   90.00
_cell.angle_beta   90.00
_cell.angle_gamma   90.00
#
_symmetry.space_group_name_H-M   'P 1'
#
loop_
_entity.id
_entity.type
_entity.pdbx_description
1 polymer ?
#
loop_
_entity_poly.entity_id
_entity_poly.type
_entity_poly.pdbx_seq_one_letter_code
_entity_poly.pdbx_strand_id
1 'polypeptide(L)'
;MVRILALLVALFTALPIASVQAQAPRRDLAADERCGGHTVARHVGKTNRELADRLRRQPDISAASTYTDLSTAETVVGAAIAKEHSRIATWSARRGARPNLALRYPSPGPKPIGRSWQRGKVAPDGCFQAVVVLRWDVARSAFCVLTSYPEVAR
;
A
#
# COMPACT_ATOMS: atom_id res chain seq x y z
N MET A 1 29.31 -71.36 4.50
CA MET A 1 28.40 -70.52 5.24
C MET A 1 28.63 -69.08 4.79
N VAL A 2 27.82 -68.54 3.86
CA VAL A 2 27.94 -67.16 3.34
C VAL A 2 26.86 -66.32 4.01
N ARG A 3 27.23 -65.29 4.80
CA ARG A 3 26.29 -64.36 5.42
C ARG A 3 26.04 -63.18 4.45
N ILE A 4 24.83 -63.10 3.93
CA ILE A 4 24.37 -61.97 3.11
C ILE A 4 23.95 -60.88 4.09
N LEU A 5 24.67 -59.75 4.08
CA LEU A 5 24.34 -58.54 4.84
C LEU A 5 23.42 -57.66 3.98
N ALA A 6 22.14 -57.61 4.31
CA ALA A 6 21.19 -56.74 3.65
C ALA A 6 21.35 -55.30 4.13
N LEU A 7 21.75 -54.40 3.22
CA LEU A 7 21.87 -52.96 3.49
C LEU A 7 20.48 -52.30 3.23
N LEU A 8 19.80 -51.89 4.29
CA LEU A 8 18.57 -51.12 4.21
C LEU A 8 18.94 -49.64 3.97
N VAL A 9 18.75 -49.15 2.75
CA VAL A 9 18.89 -47.75 2.43
C VAL A 9 17.55 -47.08 2.71
N ALA A 10 17.47 -46.29 3.80
CA ALA A 10 16.31 -45.44 4.12
C ALA A 10 16.31 -44.19 3.22
N LEU A 11 15.39 -44.13 2.28
CA LEU A 11 15.19 -42.98 1.41
C LEU A 11 14.41 -41.93 2.18
N PHE A 12 15.10 -40.91 2.72
CA PHE A 12 14.47 -39.73 3.32
C PHE A 12 13.97 -38.82 2.21
N THR A 13 12.68 -38.85 1.92
CA THR A 13 12.02 -37.87 1.04
C THR A 13 11.79 -36.58 1.85
N ALA A 14 12.63 -35.56 1.63
CA ALA A 14 12.41 -34.22 2.16
C ALA A 14 11.21 -33.59 1.42
N LEU A 15 10.09 -33.46 2.10
CA LEU A 15 8.95 -32.68 1.60
C LEU A 15 9.33 -31.19 1.58
N PRO A 16 9.10 -30.45 0.49
CA PRO A 16 9.34 -29.01 0.45
C PRO A 16 8.38 -28.33 1.43
N ILE A 17 8.93 -27.70 2.45
CA ILE A 17 8.17 -26.80 3.33
C ILE A 17 7.85 -25.54 2.50
N ALA A 18 6.64 -25.48 1.94
CA ALA A 18 6.13 -24.28 1.30
C ALA A 18 6.01 -23.20 2.40
N SER A 19 6.87 -22.21 2.35
CA SER A 19 6.78 -21.03 3.24
C SER A 19 5.49 -20.29 2.92
N VAL A 20 4.47 -20.41 3.76
CA VAL A 20 3.29 -19.56 3.73
C VAL A 20 3.76 -18.16 4.12
N GLN A 21 4.02 -17.33 3.12
CA GLN A 21 4.25 -15.91 3.36
C GLN A 21 2.93 -15.31 3.85
N ALA A 22 2.86 -14.98 5.14
CA ALA A 22 1.74 -14.25 5.69
C ALA A 22 1.61 -12.91 4.95
N GLN A 23 0.50 -12.73 4.23
CA GLN A 23 0.21 -11.46 3.58
C GLN A 23 0.04 -10.38 4.65
N ALA A 24 0.59 -9.20 4.40
CA ALA A 24 0.39 -8.06 5.29
C ALA A 24 -1.13 -7.80 5.45
N PRO A 25 -1.59 -7.47 6.68
CA PRO A 25 -3.01 -7.24 6.92
C PRO A 25 -3.51 -6.06 6.08
N ARG A 26 -4.71 -6.18 5.52
CA ARG A 26 -5.37 -5.09 4.79
C ARG A 26 -5.73 -3.95 5.76
N ARG A 27 -5.62 -2.72 5.29
CA ARG A 27 -6.04 -1.54 6.07
C ARG A 27 -7.52 -1.22 5.82
N ASP A 28 -8.30 -1.07 6.87
CA ASP A 28 -9.68 -0.56 6.77
C ASP A 28 -9.67 0.95 6.46
N LEU A 29 -9.74 1.30 5.18
CA LEU A 29 -9.75 2.68 4.73
C LEU A 29 -11.08 3.40 5.01
N ALA A 30 -12.18 2.67 5.16
CA ALA A 30 -13.44 3.26 5.59
C ALA A 30 -13.37 3.73 7.05
N ALA A 31 -12.68 2.98 7.92
CA ALA A 31 -12.39 3.44 9.28
C ALA A 31 -11.52 4.70 9.29
N ASP A 32 -10.51 4.78 8.41
CA ASP A 32 -9.67 5.96 8.28
C ASP A 32 -10.47 7.19 7.80
N GLU A 33 -11.46 7.03 6.92
CA GLU A 33 -12.32 8.16 6.50
C GLU A 33 -13.21 8.67 7.65
N ARG A 34 -13.70 7.79 8.52
CA ARG A 34 -14.41 8.21 9.76
C ARG A 34 -13.51 8.99 10.73
N CYS A 35 -12.20 8.85 10.58
CA CYS A 35 -11.18 9.60 11.30
C CYS A 35 -10.73 10.87 10.55
N GLY A 36 -11.41 11.25 9.46
CA GLY A 36 -11.14 12.42 8.64
C GLY A 36 -10.11 12.19 7.53
N GLY A 37 -9.87 10.94 7.15
CA GLY A 37 -9.17 10.59 5.91
C GLY A 37 -10.04 10.84 4.67
N HIS A 38 -9.45 10.67 3.48
CA HIS A 38 -10.16 10.87 2.22
C HIS A 38 -9.61 10.03 1.06
N THR A 39 -8.99 8.89 1.37
CA THR A 39 -8.41 8.00 0.36
C THR A 39 -9.49 7.43 -0.56
N VAL A 40 -10.54 6.86 0.00
CA VAL A 40 -11.62 6.23 -0.77
C VAL A 40 -12.36 7.28 -1.59
N ALA A 41 -12.78 8.37 -0.95
CA ALA A 41 -13.54 9.43 -1.58
C ALA A 41 -12.79 10.07 -2.77
N ARG A 42 -11.46 10.21 -2.68
CA ARG A 42 -10.68 10.97 -3.67
C ARG A 42 -9.82 10.13 -4.60
N HIS A 43 -9.45 8.90 -4.18
CA HIS A 43 -8.38 8.15 -4.83
C HIS A 43 -8.71 6.66 -5.07
N VAL A 44 -9.99 6.27 -5.04
CA VAL A 44 -10.38 4.88 -5.34
C VAL A 44 -11.44 4.85 -6.43
N GLY A 45 -11.22 4.03 -7.45
CA GLY A 45 -12.19 3.73 -8.50
C GLY A 45 -12.61 4.92 -9.38
N LYS A 46 -11.81 6.00 -9.44
CA LYS A 46 -12.14 7.18 -10.25
C LYS A 46 -11.96 6.90 -11.73
N THR A 47 -12.92 7.33 -12.54
CA THR A 47 -12.85 7.28 -13.99
C THR A 47 -11.83 8.29 -14.54
N ASN A 48 -11.38 8.10 -15.79
CA ASN A 48 -10.52 9.09 -16.45
C ASN A 48 -11.18 10.46 -16.57
N ARG A 49 -12.50 10.49 -16.78
CA ARG A 49 -13.28 11.75 -16.81
C ARG A 49 -13.17 12.48 -15.46
N GLU A 50 -13.37 11.78 -14.34
CA GLU A 50 -13.26 12.38 -13.00
C GLU A 50 -11.84 12.88 -12.71
N LEU A 51 -10.79 12.17 -13.17
CA LEU A 51 -9.41 12.63 -13.03
C LEU A 51 -9.16 13.91 -13.84
N ALA A 52 -9.61 13.95 -15.10
CA ALA A 52 -9.52 15.13 -15.95
C ALA A 52 -10.31 16.32 -15.37
N ASP A 53 -11.52 16.08 -14.87
CA ASP A 53 -12.35 17.08 -14.23
C ASP A 53 -11.70 17.65 -12.97
N ARG A 54 -11.04 16.80 -12.18
CA ARG A 54 -10.29 17.22 -11.01
C ARG A 54 -9.12 18.13 -11.38
N LEU A 55 -8.35 17.76 -12.41
CA LEU A 55 -7.24 18.59 -12.92
C LEU A 55 -7.73 19.95 -13.40
N ARG A 56 -8.91 20.02 -14.04
CA ARG A 56 -9.49 21.31 -14.48
C ARG A 56 -9.94 22.19 -13.31
N ARG A 57 -10.57 21.58 -12.28
CA ARG A 57 -11.09 22.33 -11.11
C ARG A 57 -10.03 22.70 -10.09
N GLN A 58 -8.87 22.03 -10.08
CA GLN A 58 -7.79 22.23 -9.11
C GLN A 58 -6.48 22.58 -9.85
N PRO A 59 -6.28 23.86 -10.23
CA PRO A 59 -5.10 24.25 -11.02
C PRO A 59 -3.78 24.11 -10.26
N ASP A 60 -3.82 24.07 -8.93
CA ASP A 60 -2.69 23.93 -8.01
C ASP A 60 -2.11 22.50 -7.93
N ILE A 61 -2.86 21.47 -8.39
CA ILE A 61 -2.35 20.11 -8.42
C ILE A 61 -1.68 19.77 -9.76
N SER A 62 -0.55 19.07 -9.69
CA SER A 62 0.19 18.62 -10.88
C SER A 62 -0.32 17.31 -11.46
N ALA A 63 -1.04 16.51 -10.67
CA ALA A 63 -1.59 15.22 -11.09
C ALA A 63 -2.84 14.85 -10.31
N ALA A 64 -3.71 14.05 -10.94
CA ALA A 64 -4.85 13.39 -10.31
C ALA A 64 -4.71 11.88 -10.49
N SER A 65 -4.85 11.11 -9.41
CA SER A 65 -4.62 9.66 -9.45
C SER A 65 -5.70 8.87 -8.73
N THR A 66 -5.80 7.59 -9.07
CA THR A 66 -6.75 6.66 -8.48
C THR A 66 -6.19 5.25 -8.42
N TYR A 67 -6.43 4.54 -7.32
CA TYR A 67 -6.33 3.09 -7.26
C TYR A 67 -7.35 2.43 -8.18
N THR A 68 -7.05 1.22 -8.64
CA THR A 68 -7.96 0.45 -9.50
C THR A 68 -9.28 0.20 -8.78
N ASP A 69 -9.21 -0.22 -7.51
CA ASP A 69 -10.35 -0.54 -6.66
C ASP A 69 -9.99 -0.43 -5.17
N LEU A 70 -11.00 -0.58 -4.30
CA LEU A 70 -10.82 -0.50 -2.84
C LEU A 70 -9.92 -1.61 -2.30
N SER A 71 -10.09 -2.85 -2.79
CA SER A 71 -9.28 -4.00 -2.37
C SER A 71 -7.79 -3.76 -2.59
N THR A 72 -7.44 -3.23 -3.78
CA THR A 72 -6.06 -2.85 -4.12
C THR A 72 -5.55 -1.75 -3.19
N ALA A 73 -6.33 -0.70 -2.94
CA ALA A 73 -5.94 0.39 -2.05
C ALA A 73 -5.66 -0.10 -0.62
N GLU A 74 -6.57 -0.90 -0.05
CA GLU A 74 -6.44 -1.44 1.31
C GLU A 74 -5.24 -2.38 1.45
N THR A 75 -4.99 -3.22 0.44
CA THR A 75 -3.84 -4.13 0.41
C THR A 75 -2.52 -3.35 0.35
N VAL A 76 -2.42 -2.38 -0.55
CA VAL A 76 -1.21 -1.54 -0.73
C VAL A 76 -0.93 -0.72 0.52
N VAL A 77 -1.95 -0.10 1.11
CA VAL A 77 -1.80 0.71 2.32
C VAL A 77 -1.41 -0.16 3.52
N GLY A 78 -2.03 -1.33 3.68
CA GLY A 78 -1.68 -2.28 4.73
C GLY A 78 -0.23 -2.76 4.61
N ALA A 79 0.22 -3.10 3.40
CA ALA A 79 1.59 -3.51 3.12
C ALA A 79 2.60 -2.38 3.37
N ALA A 80 2.27 -1.14 3.00
CA ALA A 80 3.10 0.02 3.27
C ALA A 80 3.29 0.26 4.78
N ILE A 81 2.21 0.18 5.55
CA ILE A 81 2.24 0.32 7.01
C ILE A 81 3.07 -0.80 7.65
N ALA A 82 2.86 -2.05 7.22
CA ALA A 82 3.63 -3.20 7.72
C ALA A 82 5.13 -3.07 7.42
N LYS A 83 5.49 -2.66 6.22
CA LYS A 83 6.89 -2.44 5.81
C LYS A 83 7.58 -1.35 6.64
N GLU A 84 6.88 -0.27 6.92
CA GLU A 84 7.42 0.93 7.58
C GLU A 84 7.12 0.96 9.10
N HIS A 85 6.78 -0.19 9.70
CA HIS A 85 6.33 -0.27 11.09
C HIS A 85 7.29 0.38 12.09
N SER A 86 8.62 0.18 11.95
CA SER A 86 9.63 0.78 12.84
C SER A 86 9.67 2.30 12.74
N ARG A 87 9.55 2.84 11.51
CA ARG A 87 9.51 4.29 11.27
C ARG A 87 8.24 4.90 11.84
N ILE A 88 7.10 4.20 11.70
CA ILE A 88 5.82 4.61 12.27
C ILE A 88 5.89 4.58 13.80
N ALA A 89 6.48 3.54 14.42
CA ALA A 89 6.65 3.44 15.86
C ALA A 89 7.47 4.60 16.41
N THR A 90 8.62 4.90 15.80
CA THR A 90 9.47 6.05 16.17
C THR A 90 8.71 7.37 16.05
N TRP A 91 7.97 7.58 14.97
CA TRP A 91 7.15 8.79 14.78
C TRP A 91 6.01 8.88 15.81
N SER A 92 5.34 7.78 16.11
CA SER A 92 4.24 7.71 17.09
C SER A 92 4.72 7.97 18.54
N ALA A 93 5.95 7.60 18.87
CA ALA A 93 6.54 7.80 20.18
C ALA A 93 6.99 9.25 20.43
N ARG A 94 6.96 10.15 19.44
CA ARG A 94 7.40 11.54 19.59
C ARG A 94 6.55 12.27 20.63
N ARG A 95 7.19 13.05 21.47
CA ARG A 95 6.52 13.98 22.37
C ARG A 95 6.22 15.29 21.62
N GLY A 96 5.09 15.92 21.93
CA GLY A 96 4.67 17.18 21.31
C GLY A 96 4.10 17.01 19.90
N ALA A 97 4.33 18.00 19.04
CA ALA A 97 3.77 18.02 17.69
C ALA A 97 4.27 16.85 16.83
N ARG A 98 3.34 16.17 16.18
CA ARG A 98 3.63 15.11 15.21
C ARG A 98 3.18 15.58 13.83
N PRO A 99 4.09 16.06 12.97
CA PRO A 99 3.73 16.37 11.59
C PRO A 99 3.27 15.10 10.86
N ASN A 100 2.46 15.26 9.82
CA ASN A 100 2.05 14.13 9.01
C ASN A 100 3.26 13.33 8.50
N LEU A 101 3.15 12.00 8.54
CA LEU A 101 4.20 11.09 8.09
C LEU A 101 3.85 10.56 6.70
N ALA A 102 4.65 10.93 5.70
CA ALA A 102 4.52 10.39 4.36
C ALA A 102 5.42 9.16 4.18
N LEU A 103 4.82 8.07 3.71
CA LEU A 103 5.47 6.81 3.35
C LEU A 103 5.42 6.64 1.84
N ARG A 104 6.50 6.19 1.21
CA ARG A 104 6.53 5.77 -0.19
C ARG A 104 6.65 4.26 -0.25
N TYR A 105 5.75 3.63 -0.97
CA TYR A 105 5.68 2.18 -1.08
C TYR A 105 5.71 1.75 -2.55
N PRO A 106 6.83 1.19 -3.03
CA PRO A 106 6.87 0.49 -4.31
C PRO A 106 6.09 -0.83 -4.18
N SER A 107 5.06 -1.00 -4.99
CA SER A 107 4.25 -2.22 -5.00
C SER A 107 5.01 -3.33 -5.73
N PRO A 108 5.25 -4.47 -5.08
CA PRO A 108 5.90 -5.60 -5.74
C PRO A 108 4.89 -6.31 -6.64
N GLY A 109 5.03 -6.17 -7.94
CA GLY A 109 4.17 -6.91 -8.86
C GLY A 109 4.18 -6.33 -10.26
N PRO A 110 3.82 -7.15 -11.27
CA PRO A 110 3.86 -6.75 -12.67
C PRO A 110 2.65 -5.89 -13.10
N LYS A 111 1.60 -5.83 -12.26
CA LYS A 111 0.38 -5.07 -12.58
C LYS A 111 0.39 -3.71 -11.89
N PRO A 112 -0.04 -2.64 -12.57
CA PRO A 112 -0.19 -1.34 -11.94
C PRO A 112 -1.29 -1.41 -10.84
N ILE A 113 -1.03 -0.73 -9.72
CA ILE A 113 -1.97 -0.60 -8.60
C ILE A 113 -3.04 0.46 -8.85
N GLY A 114 -2.86 1.24 -9.89
CA GLY A 114 -3.74 2.32 -10.27
C GLY A 114 -3.15 3.13 -11.40
N ARG A 115 -3.64 4.34 -11.58
CA ARG A 115 -3.16 5.26 -12.62
C ARG A 115 -3.13 6.70 -12.12
N SER A 116 -2.28 7.50 -12.78
CA SER A 116 -2.14 8.93 -12.49
C SER A 116 -2.15 9.73 -13.79
N TRP A 117 -2.99 10.75 -13.85
CA TRP A 117 -3.04 11.69 -14.97
C TRP A 117 -2.27 12.95 -14.59
N GLN A 118 -1.11 13.13 -15.18
CA GLN A 118 -0.29 14.30 -14.98
C GLN A 118 -0.80 15.45 -15.88
N ARG A 119 -0.76 16.66 -15.35
CA ARG A 119 -1.15 17.86 -16.10
C ARG A 119 -0.32 18.00 -17.36
N GLY A 120 -0.96 18.27 -18.49
CA GLY A 120 -0.32 18.37 -19.80
C GLY A 120 -0.15 17.04 -20.54
N LYS A 121 -0.40 15.90 -19.89
CA LYS A 121 -0.43 14.60 -20.58
C LYS A 121 -1.77 14.37 -21.29
N VAL A 122 -1.76 13.60 -22.35
CA VAL A 122 -2.96 13.24 -23.13
C VAL A 122 -3.74 12.07 -22.52
N ALA A 123 -3.07 11.24 -21.70
CA ALA A 123 -3.64 10.07 -21.05
C ALA A 123 -2.95 9.82 -19.70
N PRO A 124 -3.61 9.07 -18.78
CA PRO A 124 -3.00 8.66 -17.52
C PRO A 124 -1.98 7.55 -17.73
N ASP A 125 -0.92 7.57 -16.91
CA ASP A 125 0.10 6.53 -16.82
C ASP A 125 -0.25 5.52 -15.72
N GLY A 126 0.13 4.24 -15.89
CA GLY A 126 0.04 3.21 -14.85
C GLY A 126 1.00 3.48 -13.70
N CYS A 127 0.55 3.22 -12.47
CA CYS A 127 1.33 3.45 -11.26
C CYS A 127 1.70 2.13 -10.58
N PHE A 128 2.96 2.02 -10.15
CA PHE A 128 3.52 0.86 -9.44
C PHE A 128 4.02 1.21 -8.04
N GLN A 129 3.77 2.43 -7.59
CA GLN A 129 4.05 2.86 -6.22
C GLN A 129 2.91 3.71 -5.68
N ALA A 130 2.86 3.80 -4.35
CA ALA A 130 1.90 4.63 -3.65
C ALA A 130 2.59 5.56 -2.64
N VAL A 131 1.95 6.69 -2.39
CA VAL A 131 2.20 7.53 -1.22
C VAL A 131 1.08 7.25 -0.21
N VAL A 132 1.47 7.03 1.05
CA VAL A 132 0.55 6.88 2.19
C VAL A 132 0.90 7.97 3.20
N VAL A 133 -0.03 8.84 3.52
CA VAL A 133 0.15 9.92 4.48
C VAL A 133 -0.60 9.59 5.76
N LEU A 134 0.13 9.45 6.85
CA LEU A 134 -0.43 9.20 8.17
C LEU A 134 -0.57 10.52 8.94
N ARG A 135 -1.67 10.67 9.67
CA ARG A 135 -1.93 11.76 10.60
C ARG A 135 -2.14 11.20 11.99
N TRP A 136 -1.55 11.86 13.00
CA TRP A 136 -1.78 11.52 14.39
C TRP A 136 -3.13 12.07 14.87
N ASP A 137 -3.96 11.20 15.42
CA ASP A 137 -5.20 11.58 16.12
C ASP A 137 -4.93 11.60 17.63
N VAL A 138 -4.88 12.80 18.18
CA VAL A 138 -4.58 13.02 19.60
C VAL A 138 -5.67 12.44 20.50
N ALA A 139 -6.93 12.56 20.09
CA ALA A 139 -8.07 12.09 20.89
C ALA A 139 -8.10 10.57 21.05
N ARG A 140 -7.62 9.85 20.00
CA ARG A 140 -7.54 8.38 19.99
C ARG A 140 -6.18 7.84 20.40
N SER A 141 -5.18 8.71 20.58
CA SER A 141 -3.78 8.30 20.77
C SER A 141 -3.31 7.27 19.74
N ALA A 142 -3.72 7.45 18.50
CA ALA A 142 -3.46 6.55 17.38
C ALA A 142 -3.25 7.33 16.08
N PHE A 143 -2.81 6.66 15.02
CA PHE A 143 -2.75 7.28 13.70
C PHE A 143 -3.91 6.81 12.81
N CYS A 144 -4.30 7.68 11.89
CA CYS A 144 -5.19 7.38 10.78
C CYS A 144 -4.47 7.64 9.45
N VAL A 145 -4.88 6.94 8.40
CA VAL A 145 -4.48 7.30 7.04
C VAL A 145 -5.25 8.54 6.62
N LEU A 146 -4.57 9.67 6.54
CA LEU A 146 -5.16 10.92 6.06
C LEU A 146 -5.50 10.82 4.58
N THR A 147 -4.56 10.31 3.78
CA THR A 147 -4.74 10.05 2.36
C THR A 147 -3.73 9.03 1.86
N SER A 148 -4.10 8.31 0.83
CA SER A 148 -3.17 7.50 0.04
C SER A 148 -3.54 7.59 -1.43
N TYR A 149 -2.54 7.58 -2.29
CA TYR A 149 -2.73 7.67 -3.73
C TYR A 149 -1.60 6.99 -4.50
N PRO A 150 -1.90 6.37 -5.66
CA PRO A 150 -0.87 5.88 -6.58
C PRO A 150 -0.11 7.05 -7.21
N GLU A 151 1.19 6.85 -7.40
CA GLU A 151 2.05 7.86 -8.05
C GLU A 151 2.95 7.18 -9.10
N VAL A 152 3.26 7.90 -10.17
CA VAL A 152 4.26 7.46 -11.14
C VAL A 152 5.64 7.57 -10.50
N ALA A 153 6.46 6.53 -10.61
CA ALA A 153 7.85 6.58 -10.14
C ALA A 153 8.61 7.70 -10.88
N ARG A 154 9.33 8.50 -10.11
CA ARG A 154 10.24 9.53 -10.66
C ARG A 154 11.62 8.98 -10.87
#